data_d189bb99f4897afe7aafb9893f1d6039
#
_entry.id   d189bb99f4897afe7aafb9893f1d6039
#
_cell.length_a   1.000
_cell.length_b   1.000
_cell.length_c   1.000
_cell.angle_alpha   90.00
_cell.angle_beta   90.00
_cell.angle_gamma   90.00
#
_symmetry.space_group_name_H-M   'P 1'
#
loop_
_entity.id
_entity.type
_entity.pdbx_description
1 polymer ?
#
loop_
_entity_poly.entity_id
_entity_poly.type
_entity_poly.pdbx_seq_one_letter_code
_entity_poly.pdbx_strand_id
1 'polypeptide(L)'
;MKRPMATIGFSMLLVSLLVINLSFKSSVALLIGATVVFCLFVAFRKLRKHKLIIFSAFAVAIYIISFIFTQNIYIKAEKKFENQVKISGVVCESPQETDYAFTYIIKPDNENYKIRYVSEDNKMFREGDIVSGVVTNSNKQFKDVFFENSLSSEIYFTFFEGEKTFLDKTGDTNRFYANIGEIKNWFSDIIDTYIPGESGAIAKAMIIGDKSEIKDTTINHFNYAGTSHLLVISGLHLTLWSIGIMNFAERFSKLRKYTVVIGLLCLLGYSALTGFSVSVIRAGAMIGAILLGKALHRDADSINSIGVAITFILIINPYATLSTALWFTILSTLGILTLANNLIFKLKTSPKYKKVMQNSTLYFLITTIIISISTTIFTLPVFVIKIGLLPIVSFISNIVMIDLALALMILAVVGVAFHLTGLTFIAEIFFVVVGAISNFLKIFAKQIGLAEWSTLSVSHKYYAYFIVFALVCVLVASAFKKHRKILLKTVSVILSVVFVLIATYCTVYDYNTPSVNVICRDTAPILVVNSKGQSIIINPPTTEYEKDLIKILNSHNEKTIDNIIVTENTEYTPSYMMDLYETFSFENT
;
A
#
# COMPACT_ATOMS: atom_id res chain seq x y z
N MET A 1 -7.57 -8.48 -31.77
CA MET A 1 -7.03 -7.64 -30.65
C MET A 1 -6.79 -8.55 -29.46
N LYS A 2 -5.55 -8.61 -28.97
CA LYS A 2 -5.16 -9.62 -27.98
C LYS A 2 -5.56 -9.27 -26.52
N ARG A 3 -5.83 -7.97 -26.16
CA ARG A 3 -6.00 -7.53 -24.76
C ARG A 3 -6.97 -6.38 -24.61
N PRO A 4 -8.29 -6.57 -24.80
CA PRO A 4 -9.26 -5.48 -24.79
C PRO A 4 -9.41 -4.83 -23.40
N MET A 5 -9.48 -5.61 -22.33
CA MET A 5 -9.67 -5.09 -20.98
C MET A 5 -8.45 -4.30 -20.46
N ALA A 6 -7.23 -4.72 -20.86
CA ALA A 6 -6.03 -3.93 -20.56
C ALA A 6 -6.12 -2.52 -21.18
N THR A 7 -6.52 -2.43 -22.44
CA THR A 7 -6.65 -1.12 -23.12
C THR A 7 -7.72 -0.25 -22.40
N ILE A 8 -8.86 -0.83 -22.04
CA ILE A 8 -9.93 -0.14 -21.31
C ILE A 8 -9.43 0.36 -19.95
N GLY A 9 -8.87 -0.53 -19.12
CA GLY A 9 -8.40 -0.18 -17.79
C GLY A 9 -7.31 0.87 -17.79
N PHE A 10 -6.30 0.74 -18.66
CA PHE A 10 -5.23 1.75 -18.75
C PHE A 10 -5.70 3.08 -19.32
N SER A 11 -6.68 3.11 -20.24
CA SER A 11 -7.26 4.37 -20.69
C SER A 11 -8.04 5.08 -19.58
N MET A 12 -8.79 4.33 -18.75
CA MET A 12 -9.43 4.89 -17.56
C MET A 12 -8.41 5.43 -16.56
N LEU A 13 -7.33 4.69 -16.30
CA LEU A 13 -6.26 5.12 -15.40
C LEU A 13 -5.59 6.42 -15.87
N LEU A 14 -5.33 6.58 -17.17
CA LEU A 14 -4.77 7.82 -17.71
C LEU A 14 -5.73 8.99 -17.57
N VAL A 15 -7.02 8.78 -17.84
CA VAL A 15 -8.02 9.84 -17.69
C VAL A 15 -8.21 10.20 -16.22
N SER A 16 -8.16 9.23 -15.30
CA SER A 16 -8.29 9.50 -13.87
C SER A 16 -7.22 10.44 -13.33
N LEU A 17 -5.98 10.33 -13.80
CA LEU A 17 -4.89 11.26 -13.45
C LEU A 17 -5.17 12.71 -13.89
N LEU A 18 -5.90 12.88 -14.99
CA LEU A 18 -6.24 14.22 -15.48
C LEU A 18 -7.47 14.78 -14.76
N VAL A 19 -8.44 13.94 -14.46
CA VAL A 19 -9.76 14.34 -13.92
C VAL A 19 -9.71 14.61 -12.43
N ILE A 20 -8.88 13.90 -11.67
CA ILE A 20 -8.86 13.95 -10.21
C ILE A 20 -8.57 15.34 -9.63
N ASN A 21 -7.83 16.15 -10.37
CA ASN A 21 -7.50 17.53 -9.99
C ASN A 21 -8.50 18.59 -10.54
N LEU A 22 -9.55 18.14 -11.24
CA LEU A 22 -10.53 19.05 -11.81
C LEU A 22 -11.61 19.44 -10.80
N SER A 23 -12.04 20.69 -10.87
CA SER A 23 -13.23 21.12 -10.13
C SER A 23 -14.49 20.41 -10.65
N PHE A 24 -15.55 20.38 -9.84
CA PHE A 24 -16.83 19.77 -10.20
C PHE A 24 -17.36 20.30 -11.55
N LYS A 25 -17.33 21.63 -11.76
CA LYS A 25 -17.77 22.28 -13.01
C LYS A 25 -16.94 21.81 -14.21
N SER A 26 -15.62 21.71 -14.05
CA SER A 26 -14.71 21.27 -15.10
C SER A 26 -14.91 19.80 -15.44
N SER A 27 -15.20 18.95 -14.45
CA SER A 27 -15.50 17.52 -14.63
C SER A 27 -16.80 17.31 -15.42
N VAL A 28 -17.84 18.10 -15.14
CA VAL A 28 -19.10 18.08 -15.91
C VAL A 28 -18.87 18.55 -17.35
N ALA A 29 -18.11 19.62 -17.57
CA ALA A 29 -17.77 20.08 -18.91
C ALA A 29 -17.01 19.02 -19.72
N LEU A 30 -16.07 18.32 -19.08
CA LEU A 30 -15.29 17.24 -19.68
C LEU A 30 -16.18 16.04 -20.03
N LEU A 31 -17.18 15.71 -19.20
CA LEU A 31 -18.17 14.66 -19.49
C LEU A 31 -19.00 15.02 -20.72
N ILE A 32 -19.49 16.26 -20.81
CA ILE A 32 -20.25 16.74 -21.97
C ILE A 32 -19.40 16.64 -23.23
N GLY A 33 -18.13 17.12 -23.18
CA GLY A 33 -17.19 17.01 -24.29
C GLY A 33 -16.92 15.56 -24.71
N ALA A 34 -16.67 14.67 -23.75
CA ALA A 34 -16.46 13.24 -24.00
C ALA A 34 -17.71 12.59 -24.63
N THR A 35 -18.91 12.96 -24.17
CA THR A 35 -20.19 12.45 -24.71
C THR A 35 -20.39 12.91 -26.15
N VAL A 36 -20.11 14.19 -26.46
CA VAL A 36 -20.20 14.72 -27.82
C VAL A 36 -19.21 13.99 -28.75
N VAL A 37 -17.96 13.83 -28.33
CA VAL A 37 -16.95 13.07 -29.08
C VAL A 37 -17.39 11.61 -29.29
N PHE A 38 -17.96 10.99 -28.28
CA PHE A 38 -18.51 9.62 -28.39
C PHE A 38 -19.66 9.55 -29.39
N CYS A 39 -20.63 10.47 -29.35
CA CYS A 39 -21.74 10.55 -30.30
C CYS A 39 -21.24 10.75 -31.74
N LEU A 40 -20.29 11.64 -31.95
CA LEU A 40 -19.65 11.86 -33.26
C LEU A 40 -18.96 10.56 -33.74
N PHE A 41 -18.26 9.86 -32.83
CA PHE A 41 -17.59 8.60 -33.15
C PHE A 41 -18.57 7.50 -33.56
N VAL A 42 -19.72 7.41 -32.89
CA VAL A 42 -20.80 6.46 -33.23
C VAL A 42 -21.47 6.82 -34.53
N ALA A 43 -21.63 8.12 -34.82
CA ALA A 43 -22.26 8.61 -36.06
C ALA A 43 -21.44 8.29 -37.30
N PHE A 44 -20.09 8.36 -37.19
CA PHE A 44 -19.22 8.08 -38.34
C PHE A 44 -19.08 6.57 -38.60
N ARG A 45 -19.71 6.05 -39.67
CA ARG A 45 -19.67 4.62 -40.05
C ARG A 45 -18.27 4.03 -40.14
N LYS A 46 -17.26 4.81 -40.56
CA LYS A 46 -15.86 4.37 -40.71
C LYS A 46 -15.17 4.06 -39.37
N LEU A 47 -15.60 4.75 -38.30
CA LEU A 47 -15.05 4.61 -36.95
C LEU A 47 -15.68 3.44 -36.16
N ARG A 48 -16.90 3.00 -36.53
CA ARG A 48 -17.54 1.80 -35.94
C ARG A 48 -16.73 0.50 -36.08
N LYS A 49 -15.78 0.44 -37.04
CA LYS A 49 -14.86 -0.71 -37.16
C LYS A 49 -13.91 -0.84 -35.96
N HIS A 50 -13.70 0.21 -35.18
CA HIS A 50 -12.82 0.23 -34.02
C HIS A 50 -13.57 0.01 -32.70
N LYS A 51 -14.21 -1.16 -32.56
CA LYS A 51 -15.00 -1.53 -31.36
C LYS A 51 -14.31 -1.23 -30.04
N LEU A 52 -12.98 -1.45 -29.96
CA LEU A 52 -12.22 -1.22 -28.74
C LEU A 52 -12.20 0.25 -28.31
N ILE A 53 -12.07 1.19 -29.26
CA ILE A 53 -12.08 2.63 -28.95
C ILE A 53 -13.44 3.03 -28.39
N ILE A 54 -14.53 2.47 -28.95
CA ILE A 54 -15.89 2.71 -28.45
C ILE A 54 -16.05 2.18 -27.03
N PHE A 55 -15.59 0.95 -26.74
CA PHE A 55 -15.65 0.40 -25.38
C PHE A 55 -14.78 1.17 -24.40
N SER A 56 -13.58 1.61 -24.81
CA SER A 56 -12.72 2.44 -23.95
C SER A 56 -13.34 3.81 -23.66
N ALA A 57 -13.94 4.47 -24.66
CA ALA A 57 -14.63 5.74 -24.48
C ALA A 57 -15.85 5.59 -23.56
N PHE A 58 -16.61 4.49 -23.69
CA PHE A 58 -17.74 4.18 -22.82
C PHE A 58 -17.28 3.95 -21.35
N ALA A 59 -16.21 3.19 -21.15
CA ALA A 59 -15.67 2.95 -19.82
C ALA A 59 -15.14 4.24 -19.18
N VAL A 60 -14.48 5.11 -19.95
CA VAL A 60 -14.05 6.43 -19.50
C VAL A 60 -15.24 7.31 -19.13
N ALA A 61 -16.33 7.29 -19.90
CA ALA A 61 -17.55 8.02 -19.55
C ALA A 61 -18.16 7.52 -18.23
N ILE A 62 -18.22 6.20 -18.02
CA ILE A 62 -18.67 5.62 -16.75
C ILE A 62 -17.78 6.10 -15.58
N TYR A 63 -16.46 6.11 -15.76
CA TYR A 63 -15.54 6.61 -14.76
C TYR A 63 -15.81 8.09 -14.40
N ILE A 64 -15.96 8.96 -15.42
CA ILE A 64 -16.23 10.38 -15.19
C ILE A 64 -17.57 10.57 -14.46
N ILE A 65 -18.60 9.79 -14.82
CA ILE A 65 -19.90 9.82 -14.13
C ILE A 65 -19.73 9.40 -12.66
N SER A 66 -19.01 8.31 -12.39
CA SER A 66 -18.73 7.84 -11.04
C SER A 66 -17.96 8.91 -10.25
N PHE A 67 -16.93 9.55 -10.86
CA PHE A 67 -16.16 10.62 -10.24
C PHE A 67 -17.02 11.83 -9.88
N ILE A 68 -17.87 12.31 -10.80
CA ILE A 68 -18.79 13.43 -10.57
C ILE A 68 -19.77 13.11 -9.43
N PHE A 69 -20.29 11.87 -9.41
CA PHE A 69 -21.20 11.42 -8.36
C PHE A 69 -20.50 11.42 -6.99
N THR A 70 -19.30 10.85 -6.91
CA THR A 70 -18.50 10.80 -5.68
C THR A 70 -18.07 12.20 -5.21
N GLN A 71 -17.66 13.06 -6.14
CA GLN A 71 -17.31 14.46 -5.85
C GLN A 71 -18.52 15.25 -5.31
N ASN A 72 -19.71 14.99 -5.85
CA ASN A 72 -20.94 15.62 -5.34
C ASN A 72 -21.30 15.14 -3.92
N ILE A 73 -21.08 13.85 -3.61
CA ILE A 73 -21.23 13.33 -2.23
C ILE A 73 -20.26 14.05 -1.30
N TYR A 74 -18.98 14.16 -1.70
CA TYR A 74 -17.95 14.85 -0.92
C TYR A 74 -18.34 16.29 -0.62
N ILE A 75 -18.73 17.09 -1.63
CA ILE A 75 -19.11 18.50 -1.47
C ILE A 75 -20.35 18.66 -0.57
N LYS A 76 -21.35 17.76 -0.70
CA LYS A 76 -22.53 17.79 0.17
C LYS A 76 -22.17 17.47 1.62
N ALA A 77 -21.30 16.47 1.83
CA ALA A 77 -20.83 16.10 3.15
C ALA A 77 -19.98 17.22 3.78
N GLU A 78 -19.09 17.86 3.01
CA GLU A 78 -18.29 18.99 3.47
C GLU A 78 -19.18 20.12 3.99
N LYS A 79 -20.22 20.51 3.25
CA LYS A 79 -21.19 21.52 3.68
C LYS A 79 -21.99 21.10 4.91
N LYS A 80 -22.33 19.80 5.02
CA LYS A 80 -23.04 19.26 6.17
C LYS A 80 -22.22 19.42 7.45
N PHE A 81 -20.91 19.16 7.39
CA PHE A 81 -20.01 19.21 8.55
C PHE A 81 -19.43 20.60 8.85
N GLU A 82 -19.76 21.65 8.07
CA GLU A 82 -19.43 23.05 8.45
C GLU A 82 -20.08 23.48 9.77
N ASN A 83 -21.20 22.86 10.12
CA ASN A 83 -21.92 23.06 11.37
C ASN A 83 -21.80 21.81 12.28
N GLN A 84 -22.21 21.96 13.55
CA GLN A 84 -22.38 20.81 14.43
C GLN A 84 -23.46 19.88 13.88
N VAL A 85 -23.11 18.62 13.67
CA VAL A 85 -24.02 17.61 13.13
C VAL A 85 -24.03 16.39 14.04
N LYS A 86 -25.25 15.96 14.40
CA LYS A 86 -25.44 14.67 15.04
C LYS A 86 -25.27 13.57 14.00
N ILE A 87 -24.39 12.62 14.28
CA ILE A 87 -24.18 11.44 13.44
C ILE A 87 -24.45 10.17 14.24
N SER A 88 -24.84 9.12 13.54
CA SER A 88 -24.83 7.74 14.00
C SER A 88 -24.13 6.90 12.93
N GLY A 89 -23.40 5.87 13.34
CA GLY A 89 -22.68 5.02 12.41
C GLY A 89 -22.06 3.81 13.09
N VAL A 90 -21.55 2.91 12.28
CA VAL A 90 -20.94 1.64 12.71
C VAL A 90 -19.43 1.72 12.64
N VAL A 91 -18.74 1.27 13.70
CA VAL A 91 -17.29 1.04 13.68
C VAL A 91 -17.01 -0.14 12.74
N CYS A 92 -16.32 0.10 11.63
CA CYS A 92 -16.18 -0.88 10.57
C CYS A 92 -14.78 -1.49 10.44
N GLU A 93 -13.82 -1.03 11.22
CA GLU A 93 -12.45 -1.55 11.26
C GLU A 93 -12.00 -1.65 12.72
N SER A 94 -11.06 -2.56 13.01
CA SER A 94 -10.48 -2.68 14.35
C SER A 94 -9.84 -1.35 14.76
N PRO A 95 -10.04 -0.89 16.01
CA PRO A 95 -9.42 0.33 16.51
C PRO A 95 -7.91 0.27 16.34
N GLN A 96 -7.30 1.36 15.95
CA GLN A 96 -5.86 1.49 15.88
C GLN A 96 -5.39 2.31 17.09
N GLU A 97 -4.54 1.72 17.89
CA GLU A 97 -3.89 2.37 19.00
C GLU A 97 -2.55 2.94 18.52
N THR A 98 -2.33 4.21 18.74
CA THR A 98 -1.03 4.86 18.66
C THR A 98 -0.62 5.26 20.06
N ASP A 99 0.63 5.56 20.29
CA ASP A 99 1.15 5.89 21.64
C ASP A 99 0.35 6.99 22.36
N TYR A 100 -0.49 7.73 21.63
CA TYR A 100 -1.16 8.95 22.16
C TYR A 100 -2.63 9.08 21.78
N ALA A 101 -3.17 8.24 20.93
CA ALA A 101 -4.54 8.34 20.49
C ALA A 101 -5.10 7.04 19.95
N PHE A 102 -6.39 6.87 20.09
CA PHE A 102 -7.16 5.78 19.51
C PHE A 102 -7.87 6.28 18.25
N THR A 103 -7.66 5.60 17.15
CA THR A 103 -8.28 5.92 15.86
C THR A 103 -9.35 4.90 15.52
N TYR A 104 -10.56 5.39 15.26
CA TYR A 104 -11.73 4.61 14.91
C TYR A 104 -12.20 4.96 13.50
N ILE A 105 -12.44 3.96 12.66
CA ILE A 105 -13.01 4.16 11.34
C ILE A 105 -14.50 3.81 11.40
N ILE A 106 -15.33 4.82 11.17
CA ILE A 106 -16.77 4.75 11.35
C ILE A 106 -17.44 4.99 10.01
N LYS A 107 -18.41 4.15 9.67
CA LYS A 107 -19.28 4.33 8.52
C LYS A 107 -20.60 4.93 8.99
N PRO A 108 -20.89 6.20 8.68
CA PRO A 108 -22.15 6.83 9.06
C PRO A 108 -23.35 6.12 8.41
N ASP A 109 -24.50 6.12 9.10
CA ASP A 109 -25.72 5.53 8.58
C ASP A 109 -26.18 6.25 7.32
N ASN A 110 -26.62 5.46 6.32
CA ASN A 110 -27.13 5.94 5.02
C ASN A 110 -26.08 6.74 4.18
N GLU A 111 -24.81 6.68 4.51
CA GLU A 111 -23.76 7.34 3.77
C GLU A 111 -22.83 6.31 3.09
N ASN A 112 -22.27 6.69 1.93
CA ASN A 112 -21.37 5.85 1.16
C ASN A 112 -19.88 6.22 1.35
N TYR A 113 -19.55 6.87 2.48
CA TYR A 113 -18.19 7.22 2.86
C TYR A 113 -17.93 6.83 4.32
N LYS A 114 -16.67 6.79 4.68
CA LYS A 114 -16.21 6.56 6.04
C LYS A 114 -15.69 7.87 6.64
N ILE A 115 -15.69 7.96 7.95
CA ILE A 115 -15.05 9.02 8.71
C ILE A 115 -14.01 8.40 9.66
N ARG A 116 -12.98 9.17 9.96
CA ARG A 116 -12.00 8.84 10.99
C ARG A 116 -12.31 9.65 12.23
N TYR A 117 -12.41 9.01 13.36
CA TYR A 117 -12.56 9.63 14.67
C TYR A 117 -11.32 9.32 15.50
N VAL A 118 -10.67 10.36 16.03
CA VAL A 118 -9.46 10.28 16.83
C VAL A 118 -9.78 10.76 18.22
N SER A 119 -9.48 9.94 19.23
CA SER A 119 -9.71 10.20 20.65
C SER A 119 -8.42 9.97 21.43
N GLU A 120 -8.09 10.83 22.36
CA GLU A 120 -6.98 10.62 23.28
C GLU A 120 -7.33 9.53 24.30
N ASP A 121 -8.60 9.43 24.68
CA ASP A 121 -9.10 8.42 25.59
C ASP A 121 -9.51 7.14 24.86
N ASN A 122 -9.22 5.97 25.47
CA ASN A 122 -9.71 4.70 24.96
C ASN A 122 -11.23 4.59 25.19
N LYS A 123 -12.03 4.85 24.16
CA LYS A 123 -13.49 4.70 24.20
C LYS A 123 -13.96 3.25 24.22
N MET A 124 -13.04 2.29 24.12
CA MET A 124 -13.35 0.85 24.07
C MET A 124 -14.38 0.47 22.98
N PHE A 125 -14.46 1.25 21.90
CA PHE A 125 -15.29 0.89 20.75
C PHE A 125 -14.70 -0.35 20.07
N ARG A 126 -15.57 -1.29 19.72
CA ARG A 126 -15.20 -2.52 19.02
C ARG A 126 -15.77 -2.51 17.60
N GLU A 127 -15.19 -3.30 16.72
CA GLU A 127 -15.71 -3.52 15.38
C GLU A 127 -17.17 -4.02 15.46
N GLY A 128 -18.08 -3.33 14.78
CA GLY A 128 -19.53 -3.60 14.82
C GLY A 128 -20.32 -2.75 15.80
N ASP A 129 -19.69 -2.04 16.73
CA ASP A 129 -20.41 -1.14 17.64
C ASP A 129 -21.07 0.01 16.86
N ILE A 130 -22.31 0.32 17.24
CA ILE A 130 -23.00 1.50 16.75
C ILE A 130 -22.70 2.65 17.72
N VAL A 131 -22.13 3.71 17.17
CA VAL A 131 -21.78 4.93 17.92
C VAL A 131 -22.62 6.09 17.43
N SER A 132 -22.97 6.99 18.35
CA SER A 132 -23.69 8.22 18.01
C SER A 132 -23.15 9.40 18.81
N GLY A 133 -23.24 10.58 18.24
CA GLY A 133 -22.80 11.79 18.92
C GLY A 133 -22.80 12.99 17.99
N VAL A 134 -22.05 14.00 18.37
CA VAL A 134 -21.95 15.24 17.62
C VAL A 134 -20.54 15.41 17.08
N VAL A 135 -20.42 15.78 15.81
CA VAL A 135 -19.15 16.08 15.17
C VAL A 135 -19.20 17.45 14.52
N THR A 136 -18.07 18.14 14.56
CA THR A 136 -17.90 19.44 13.94
C THR A 136 -16.58 19.45 13.20
N ASN A 137 -16.57 19.90 11.96
CA ASN A 137 -15.34 20.03 11.18
C ASN A 137 -14.59 21.29 11.63
N SER A 138 -13.82 21.18 12.69
CA SER A 138 -13.01 22.28 13.22
C SER A 138 -11.68 22.46 12.49
N ASN A 139 -11.24 21.50 11.66
CA ASN A 139 -9.90 21.50 11.11
C ASN A 139 -9.88 21.53 9.58
N LYS A 140 -9.82 22.74 9.00
CA LYS A 140 -9.43 22.97 7.59
C LYS A 140 -7.95 22.69 7.30
N GLN A 141 -7.16 22.32 8.32
CA GLN A 141 -5.68 22.25 8.24
C GLN A 141 -5.09 20.93 7.75
N PHE A 142 -5.86 19.84 7.70
CA PHE A 142 -5.32 18.52 7.29
C PHE A 142 -5.45 18.23 5.79
N LYS A 143 -5.07 19.18 4.93
CA LYS A 143 -5.25 19.02 3.47
C LYS A 143 -4.12 18.24 2.75
N ASP A 144 -2.98 17.93 3.38
CA ASP A 144 -1.84 17.58 2.55
C ASP A 144 -1.63 16.07 2.25
N VAL A 145 -0.92 15.31 3.00
CA VAL A 145 -0.52 13.93 2.59
C VAL A 145 -1.51 12.87 3.07
N PHE A 146 -2.09 13.07 4.25
CA PHE A 146 -3.09 12.15 4.80
C PHE A 146 -4.39 12.18 4.01
N PHE A 147 -4.74 13.33 3.44
CA PHE A 147 -5.98 13.53 2.69
C PHE A 147 -6.06 12.65 1.44
N GLU A 148 -4.98 12.56 0.65
CA GLU A 148 -4.96 11.73 -0.57
C GLU A 148 -5.13 10.24 -0.26
N ASN A 149 -4.41 9.73 0.75
CA ASN A 149 -4.52 8.33 1.15
C ASN A 149 -5.88 8.04 1.82
N SER A 150 -6.42 8.97 2.59
CA SER A 150 -7.73 8.86 3.21
C SER A 150 -8.84 8.82 2.18
N LEU A 151 -8.84 9.74 1.20
CA LEU A 151 -9.82 9.72 0.10
C LEU A 151 -9.76 8.42 -0.70
N SER A 152 -8.57 7.90 -0.93
CA SER A 152 -8.39 6.62 -1.65
C SER A 152 -8.95 5.43 -0.87
N SER A 153 -9.11 5.56 0.45
CA SER A 153 -9.71 4.56 1.35
C SER A 153 -11.17 4.86 1.69
N GLU A 154 -11.80 5.81 0.95
CA GLU A 154 -13.18 6.27 1.16
C GLU A 154 -13.38 6.99 2.50
N ILE A 155 -12.30 7.41 3.18
CA ILE A 155 -12.35 8.20 4.40
C ILE A 155 -12.32 9.68 4.00
N TYR A 156 -13.46 10.36 4.14
CA TYR A 156 -13.58 11.74 3.64
C TYR A 156 -13.23 12.80 4.68
N PHE A 157 -13.46 12.51 5.97
CA PHE A 157 -13.26 13.46 7.06
C PHE A 157 -12.56 12.79 8.23
N THR A 158 -11.74 13.59 8.94
CA THR A 158 -11.14 13.22 10.20
C THR A 158 -11.65 14.18 11.27
N PHE A 159 -12.16 13.64 12.35
CA PHE A 159 -12.66 14.39 13.50
C PHE A 159 -11.82 14.04 14.72
N PHE A 160 -11.41 15.06 15.45
CA PHE A 160 -10.70 14.91 16.71
C PHE A 160 -11.68 15.13 17.86
N GLU A 161 -11.57 14.31 18.88
CA GLU A 161 -12.38 14.47 20.10
C GLU A 161 -12.10 15.82 20.76
N GLY A 162 -13.14 16.43 21.35
CA GLY A 162 -13.06 17.70 22.06
C GLY A 162 -14.44 18.14 22.52
N GLU A 163 -14.53 19.30 23.14
CA GLU A 163 -15.79 19.81 23.71
C GLU A 163 -16.99 19.83 22.75
N LYS A 164 -16.71 20.04 21.44
CA LYS A 164 -17.73 20.14 20.38
C LYS A 164 -17.86 18.89 19.52
N THR A 165 -16.99 17.91 19.73
CA THR A 165 -16.93 16.68 18.94
C THR A 165 -16.76 15.50 19.87
N PHE A 166 -17.81 14.71 20.03
CA PHE A 166 -17.78 13.51 20.86
C PHE A 166 -18.69 12.43 20.28
N LEU A 167 -18.28 11.19 20.43
CA LEU A 167 -19.06 10.02 20.05
C LEU A 167 -19.12 9.05 21.23
N ASP A 168 -20.30 8.47 21.44
CA ASP A 168 -20.55 7.49 22.48
C ASP A 168 -21.20 6.24 21.90
N LYS A 169 -21.00 5.11 22.58
CA LYS A 169 -21.60 3.83 22.21
C LYS A 169 -23.10 3.83 22.53
N THR A 170 -23.93 3.45 21.57
CA THR A 170 -25.40 3.39 21.75
C THR A 170 -25.88 2.11 22.43
N GLY A 171 -25.04 1.08 22.53
CA GLY A 171 -25.39 -0.25 23.04
C GLY A 171 -25.87 -1.22 21.98
N ASP A 172 -26.23 -0.74 20.79
CA ASP A 172 -26.59 -1.58 19.65
C ASP A 172 -25.34 -2.01 18.86
N THR A 173 -25.46 -3.13 18.12
CA THR A 173 -24.34 -3.66 17.31
C THR A 173 -24.82 -4.07 15.92
N ASN A 174 -23.96 -3.82 14.93
CA ASN A 174 -24.15 -4.35 13.58
C ASN A 174 -23.59 -5.76 13.49
N ARG A 175 -24.45 -6.76 13.34
CA ARG A 175 -24.08 -8.18 13.35
C ARG A 175 -23.00 -8.56 12.33
N PHE A 176 -23.00 -7.95 11.15
CA PHE A 176 -22.03 -8.29 10.11
C PHE A 176 -20.59 -7.91 10.53
N TYR A 177 -20.38 -6.67 10.96
CA TYR A 177 -19.07 -6.22 11.43
C TYR A 177 -18.69 -6.84 12.77
N ALA A 178 -19.64 -7.02 13.67
CA ALA A 178 -19.41 -7.68 14.96
C ALA A 178 -18.90 -9.11 14.78
N ASN A 179 -19.53 -9.92 13.91
CA ASN A 179 -19.09 -11.27 13.63
C ASN A 179 -17.67 -11.31 13.01
N ILE A 180 -17.34 -10.35 12.14
CA ILE A 180 -15.99 -10.23 11.58
C ILE A 180 -14.98 -9.88 12.70
N GLY A 181 -15.31 -8.92 13.55
CA GLY A 181 -14.51 -8.52 14.71
C GLY A 181 -14.31 -9.69 15.68
N GLU A 182 -15.36 -10.47 15.98
CA GLU A 182 -15.25 -11.66 16.83
C GLU A 182 -14.29 -12.70 16.25
N ILE A 183 -14.35 -12.95 14.91
CA ILE A 183 -13.42 -13.88 14.26
C ILE A 183 -11.99 -13.35 14.33
N LYS A 184 -11.77 -12.05 14.09
CA LYS A 184 -10.43 -11.43 14.21
C LYS A 184 -9.89 -11.55 15.64
N ASN A 185 -10.71 -11.17 16.63
CA ASN A 185 -10.34 -11.26 18.04
C ASN A 185 -10.01 -12.68 18.43
N TRP A 186 -10.81 -13.65 18.00
CA TRP A 186 -10.53 -15.06 18.24
C TRP A 186 -9.16 -15.52 17.67
N PHE A 187 -8.82 -15.10 16.44
CA PHE A 187 -7.49 -15.35 15.88
C PHE A 187 -6.38 -14.63 16.66
N SER A 188 -6.62 -13.37 17.04
CA SER A 188 -5.68 -12.58 17.84
C SER A 188 -5.41 -13.23 19.18
N ASP A 189 -6.45 -13.65 19.92
CA ASP A 189 -6.35 -14.29 21.22
C ASP A 189 -5.54 -15.60 21.17
N ILE A 190 -5.71 -16.40 20.10
CA ILE A 190 -4.90 -17.59 19.89
C ILE A 190 -3.44 -17.21 19.72
N ILE A 191 -3.15 -16.23 18.85
CA ILE A 191 -1.76 -15.83 18.59
C ILE A 191 -1.13 -15.26 19.87
N ASP A 192 -1.83 -14.40 20.61
CA ASP A 192 -1.33 -13.80 21.85
C ASP A 192 -1.08 -14.81 22.96
N THR A 193 -1.90 -15.87 23.00
CA THR A 193 -1.71 -16.97 23.96
C THR A 193 -0.36 -17.68 23.76
N TYR A 194 0.09 -17.85 22.50
CA TYR A 194 1.31 -18.57 22.18
C TYR A 194 2.51 -17.67 21.87
N ILE A 195 2.26 -16.47 21.36
CA ILE A 195 3.32 -15.53 20.89
C ILE A 195 3.02 -14.12 21.44
N PRO A 196 3.32 -13.85 22.71
CA PRO A 196 3.07 -12.54 23.28
C PRO A 196 3.99 -11.46 22.71
N GLY A 197 3.53 -10.22 22.75
CA GLY A 197 4.29 -9.04 22.40
C GLY A 197 4.45 -8.80 20.90
N GLU A 198 5.43 -8.00 20.52
CA GLU A 198 5.56 -7.45 19.16
C GLU A 198 5.76 -8.53 18.07
N SER A 199 6.35 -9.69 18.42
CA SER A 199 6.45 -10.82 17.48
C SER A 199 5.06 -11.39 17.14
N GLY A 200 4.14 -11.43 18.11
CA GLY A 200 2.74 -11.79 17.90
C GLY A 200 2.02 -10.75 17.04
N ALA A 201 2.27 -9.46 17.30
CA ALA A 201 1.71 -8.37 16.51
C ALA A 201 2.12 -8.45 15.01
N ILE A 202 3.38 -8.78 14.72
CA ILE A 202 3.84 -9.03 13.34
C ILE A 202 3.13 -10.23 12.72
N ALA A 203 2.95 -11.33 13.46
CA ALA A 203 2.21 -12.50 12.98
C ALA A 203 0.74 -12.13 12.70
N LYS A 204 0.07 -11.39 13.60
CA LYS A 204 -1.31 -10.88 13.41
C LYS A 204 -1.43 -10.03 12.14
N ALA A 205 -0.49 -9.10 11.93
CA ALA A 205 -0.48 -8.27 10.72
C ALA A 205 -0.38 -9.09 9.43
N MET A 206 0.45 -10.13 9.42
CA MET A 206 0.64 -10.97 8.24
C MET A 206 -0.53 -11.95 8.00
N ILE A 207 -1.23 -12.41 9.04
CA ILE A 207 -2.28 -13.42 8.93
C ILE A 207 -3.66 -12.79 8.74
N ILE A 208 -4.03 -11.85 9.62
CA ILE A 208 -5.36 -11.23 9.65
C ILE A 208 -5.37 -9.75 9.26
N GLY A 209 -4.18 -9.15 9.05
CA GLY A 209 -4.04 -7.75 8.64
C GLY A 209 -4.15 -6.73 9.78
N ASP A 210 -4.13 -7.19 11.02
CA ASP A 210 -4.16 -6.32 12.18
C ASP A 210 -2.75 -5.81 12.51
N LYS A 211 -2.60 -4.50 12.47
CA LYS A 211 -1.33 -3.80 12.73
C LYS A 211 -1.38 -2.93 13.98
N SER A 212 -2.50 -2.97 14.69
CA SER A 212 -2.77 -2.06 15.81
C SER A 212 -1.69 -2.08 16.88
N GLU A 213 -1.03 -3.22 17.06
CA GLU A 213 -0.01 -3.43 18.11
C GLU A 213 1.44 -3.37 17.59
N ILE A 214 1.66 -3.06 16.30
CA ILE A 214 3.02 -2.91 15.76
C ILE A 214 3.47 -1.47 15.99
N LYS A 215 4.62 -1.32 16.63
CA LYS A 215 5.24 -0.01 16.81
C LYS A 215 5.56 0.65 15.47
N ASP A 216 5.35 1.97 15.37
CA ASP A 216 5.71 2.76 14.17
C ASP A 216 7.20 2.61 13.83
N THR A 217 8.07 2.48 14.83
CA THR A 217 9.51 2.22 14.67
C THR A 217 9.77 0.92 13.89
N THR A 218 9.08 -0.15 14.22
CA THR A 218 9.18 -1.43 13.50
C THR A 218 8.65 -1.31 12.07
N ILE A 219 7.56 -0.60 11.86
CA ILE A 219 7.03 -0.33 10.49
C ILE A 219 8.10 0.41 9.67
N ASN A 220 8.79 1.39 10.26
CA ASN A 220 9.86 2.13 9.60
C ASN A 220 11.06 1.23 9.25
N HIS A 221 11.47 0.32 10.13
CA HIS A 221 12.52 -0.65 9.81
C HIS A 221 12.16 -1.54 8.60
N PHE A 222 10.90 -2.00 8.52
CA PHE A 222 10.42 -2.74 7.33
C PHE A 222 10.38 -1.86 6.07
N ASN A 223 10.06 -0.57 6.21
CA ASN A 223 10.10 0.39 5.08
C ASN A 223 11.54 0.57 4.57
N TYR A 224 12.51 0.76 5.46
CA TYR A 224 13.93 0.90 5.10
C TYR A 224 14.51 -0.39 4.50
N ALA A 225 14.10 -1.54 4.99
CA ALA A 225 14.44 -2.83 4.41
C ALA A 225 13.73 -3.10 3.06
N GLY A 226 12.75 -2.28 2.67
CA GLY A 226 11.95 -2.44 1.44
C GLY A 226 10.95 -3.59 1.49
N THR A 227 10.57 -4.04 2.68
CA THR A 227 9.71 -5.20 2.91
C THR A 227 8.40 -4.85 3.63
N SER A 228 8.04 -3.58 3.71
CA SER A 228 6.77 -3.12 4.30
C SER A 228 5.52 -3.76 3.67
N HIS A 229 5.63 -4.22 2.43
CA HIS A 229 4.56 -4.94 1.75
C HIS A 229 4.24 -6.32 2.36
N LEU A 230 5.10 -6.87 3.23
CA LEU A 230 4.85 -8.10 3.98
C LEU A 230 3.92 -7.86 5.18
N LEU A 231 3.98 -6.66 5.79
CA LEU A 231 3.08 -6.25 6.87
C LEU A 231 1.68 -5.85 6.37
N VAL A 232 1.52 -5.68 5.07
CA VAL A 232 0.22 -5.35 4.45
C VAL A 232 -0.28 -6.59 3.74
N ILE A 233 -1.56 -6.91 3.94
CA ILE A 233 -2.15 -8.01 3.19
C ILE A 233 -2.01 -7.74 1.69
N SER A 234 -1.31 -8.63 1.04
CA SER A 234 -0.93 -8.53 -0.37
C SER A 234 -1.66 -9.56 -1.24
N GLY A 235 -1.50 -9.41 -2.55
CA GLY A 235 -1.97 -10.41 -3.51
C GLY A 235 -1.38 -11.81 -3.27
N LEU A 236 -0.19 -11.90 -2.69
CA LEU A 236 0.44 -13.17 -2.33
C LEU A 236 -0.37 -13.90 -1.25
N HIS A 237 -0.81 -13.18 -0.20
CA HIS A 237 -1.65 -13.70 0.87
C HIS A 237 -2.97 -14.25 0.32
N LEU A 238 -3.68 -13.46 -0.49
CA LEU A 238 -4.93 -13.91 -1.12
C LEU A 238 -4.72 -15.11 -2.05
N THR A 239 -3.61 -15.12 -2.78
CA THR A 239 -3.27 -16.23 -3.69
C THR A 239 -3.01 -17.51 -2.90
N LEU A 240 -2.25 -17.42 -1.80
CA LEU A 240 -1.96 -18.55 -0.92
C LEU A 240 -3.26 -19.16 -0.37
N TRP A 241 -4.15 -18.32 0.17
CA TRP A 241 -5.43 -18.75 0.70
C TRP A 241 -6.36 -19.31 -0.38
N SER A 242 -6.62 -18.56 -1.46
CA SER A 242 -7.60 -18.96 -2.47
C SER A 242 -7.13 -20.15 -3.29
N ILE A 243 -5.91 -20.12 -3.81
CA ILE A 243 -5.36 -21.21 -4.64
C ILE A 243 -4.93 -22.39 -3.78
N GLY A 244 -4.40 -22.14 -2.58
CA GLY A 244 -4.04 -23.21 -1.63
C GLY A 244 -5.25 -24.07 -1.26
N ILE A 245 -6.37 -23.43 -0.86
CA ILE A 245 -7.62 -24.13 -0.54
C ILE A 245 -8.22 -24.82 -1.77
N MET A 246 -8.15 -24.19 -2.95
CA MET A 246 -8.58 -24.84 -4.19
C MET A 246 -7.80 -26.12 -4.47
N ASN A 247 -6.47 -26.06 -4.41
CA ASN A 247 -5.60 -27.22 -4.66
C ASN A 247 -5.84 -28.33 -3.62
N PHE A 248 -6.14 -27.96 -2.38
CA PHE A 248 -6.54 -28.91 -1.35
C PHE A 248 -7.90 -29.55 -1.69
N ALA A 249 -8.91 -28.75 -2.08
CA ALA A 249 -10.22 -29.24 -2.45
C ALA A 249 -10.18 -30.13 -3.72
N GLU A 250 -9.26 -29.88 -4.66
CA GLU A 250 -9.08 -30.71 -5.85
C GLU A 250 -8.67 -32.16 -5.55
N ARG A 251 -8.09 -32.42 -4.37
CA ARG A 251 -7.73 -33.77 -3.93
C ARG A 251 -8.95 -34.63 -3.59
N PHE A 252 -10.08 -34.01 -3.27
CA PHE A 252 -11.32 -34.71 -2.94
C PHE A 252 -12.24 -34.76 -4.16
N SER A 253 -12.54 -35.97 -4.66
CA SER A 253 -13.32 -36.18 -5.88
C SER A 253 -14.69 -35.48 -5.87
N LYS A 254 -15.35 -35.43 -4.69
CA LYS A 254 -16.64 -34.76 -4.48
C LYS A 254 -16.56 -33.22 -4.58
N LEU A 255 -15.44 -32.62 -4.15
CA LEU A 255 -15.22 -31.18 -4.11
C LEU A 255 -14.64 -30.63 -5.41
N ARG A 256 -13.99 -31.48 -6.21
CA ARG A 256 -13.28 -31.08 -7.44
C ARG A 256 -14.11 -30.24 -8.41
N LYS A 257 -15.41 -30.55 -8.55
CA LYS A 257 -16.30 -29.76 -9.42
C LYS A 257 -16.65 -28.37 -8.89
N TYR A 258 -16.44 -28.14 -7.59
CA TYR A 258 -16.76 -26.87 -6.93
C TYR A 258 -15.53 -26.03 -6.61
N THR A 259 -14.34 -26.43 -7.02
CA THR A 259 -13.06 -25.77 -6.62
C THR A 259 -13.03 -24.29 -6.92
N VAL A 260 -13.58 -23.84 -8.06
CA VAL A 260 -13.63 -22.41 -8.40
C VAL A 260 -14.58 -21.67 -7.46
N VAL A 261 -15.73 -22.24 -7.12
CA VAL A 261 -16.68 -21.64 -6.18
C VAL A 261 -16.07 -21.55 -4.79
N ILE A 262 -15.39 -22.62 -4.34
CA ILE A 262 -14.69 -22.65 -3.06
C ILE A 262 -13.60 -21.56 -3.04
N GLY A 263 -12.81 -21.42 -4.11
CA GLY A 263 -11.80 -20.39 -4.24
C GLY A 263 -12.37 -18.96 -4.18
N LEU A 264 -13.50 -18.71 -4.83
CA LEU A 264 -14.21 -17.42 -4.79
C LEU A 264 -14.79 -17.12 -3.41
N LEU A 265 -15.38 -18.10 -2.74
CA LEU A 265 -15.90 -17.95 -1.37
C LEU A 265 -14.77 -17.68 -0.38
N CYS A 266 -13.66 -18.40 -0.50
CA CYS A 266 -12.47 -18.16 0.31
C CYS A 266 -11.91 -16.74 0.08
N LEU A 267 -11.85 -16.30 -1.19
CA LEU A 267 -11.43 -14.96 -1.56
C LEU A 267 -12.31 -13.89 -0.89
N LEU A 268 -13.64 -14.04 -0.98
CA LEU A 268 -14.59 -13.10 -0.37
C LEU A 268 -14.51 -13.12 1.16
N GLY A 269 -14.47 -14.31 1.77
CA GLY A 269 -14.36 -14.47 3.23
C GLY A 269 -13.08 -13.86 3.79
N TYR A 270 -11.94 -14.11 3.15
CA TYR A 270 -10.67 -13.51 3.57
C TYR A 270 -10.65 -11.99 3.31
N SER A 271 -11.27 -11.52 2.22
CA SER A 271 -11.41 -10.08 1.98
C SER A 271 -12.28 -9.39 3.04
N ALA A 272 -13.35 -10.05 3.50
CA ALA A 272 -14.19 -9.55 4.59
C ALA A 272 -13.42 -9.51 5.92
N LEU A 273 -12.70 -10.58 6.26
CA LEU A 273 -11.86 -10.66 7.46
C LEU A 273 -10.83 -9.53 7.52
N THR A 274 -10.29 -9.12 6.39
CA THR A 274 -9.24 -8.10 6.28
C THR A 274 -9.79 -6.69 6.01
N GLY A 275 -11.10 -6.48 6.18
CA GLY A 275 -11.76 -5.17 6.12
C GLY A 275 -11.89 -4.58 4.72
N PHE A 276 -11.85 -5.39 3.66
CA PHE A 276 -11.93 -4.93 2.26
C PHE A 276 -10.97 -3.80 1.92
N SER A 277 -9.75 -3.83 2.47
CA SER A 277 -8.75 -2.82 2.18
C SER A 277 -8.51 -2.68 0.66
N VAL A 278 -8.10 -1.49 0.20
CA VAL A 278 -7.88 -1.21 -1.23
C VAL A 278 -6.91 -2.22 -1.87
N SER A 279 -5.90 -2.67 -1.12
CA SER A 279 -4.93 -3.69 -1.58
C SER A 279 -5.58 -5.06 -1.78
N VAL A 280 -6.47 -5.43 -0.87
CA VAL A 280 -7.21 -6.70 -0.90
C VAL A 280 -8.23 -6.71 -2.03
N ILE A 281 -9.00 -5.62 -2.21
CA ILE A 281 -9.97 -5.49 -3.32
C ILE A 281 -9.26 -5.64 -4.67
N ARG A 282 -8.08 -5.03 -4.85
CA ARG A 282 -7.31 -5.15 -6.11
C ARG A 282 -6.86 -6.57 -6.39
N ALA A 283 -6.20 -7.18 -5.40
CA ALA A 283 -5.73 -8.55 -5.54
C ALA A 283 -6.91 -9.51 -5.74
N GLY A 284 -8.01 -9.29 -5.00
CA GLY A 284 -9.25 -10.02 -5.14
C GLY A 284 -9.86 -9.92 -6.53
N ALA A 285 -9.91 -8.72 -7.10
CA ALA A 285 -10.39 -8.50 -8.47
C ALA A 285 -9.53 -9.21 -9.52
N MET A 286 -8.19 -9.19 -9.36
CA MET A 286 -7.26 -9.88 -10.26
C MET A 286 -7.40 -11.40 -10.17
N ILE A 287 -7.40 -11.95 -8.96
CA ILE A 287 -7.56 -13.39 -8.72
C ILE A 287 -8.94 -13.84 -9.15
N GLY A 288 -9.99 -13.08 -8.78
CA GLY A 288 -11.37 -13.35 -9.22
C GLY A 288 -11.50 -13.40 -10.74
N ALA A 289 -10.86 -12.48 -11.47
CA ALA A 289 -10.84 -12.51 -12.92
C ALA A 289 -10.14 -13.76 -13.49
N ILE A 290 -9.06 -14.23 -12.85
CA ILE A 290 -8.36 -15.47 -13.23
C ILE A 290 -9.25 -16.68 -12.95
N LEU A 291 -9.90 -16.75 -11.79
CA LEU A 291 -10.80 -17.84 -11.40
C LEU A 291 -12.04 -17.92 -12.31
N LEU A 292 -12.63 -16.78 -12.63
CA LEU A 292 -13.74 -16.69 -13.59
C LEU A 292 -13.30 -17.12 -15.00
N GLY A 293 -12.07 -16.72 -15.42
CA GLY A 293 -11.50 -17.20 -16.68
C GLY A 293 -11.38 -18.72 -16.71
N LYS A 294 -10.88 -19.32 -15.61
CA LYS A 294 -10.79 -20.78 -15.44
C LYS A 294 -12.18 -21.44 -15.49
N ALA A 295 -13.20 -20.84 -14.83
CA ALA A 295 -14.58 -21.34 -14.87
C ALA A 295 -15.18 -21.29 -16.27
N LEU A 296 -14.84 -20.27 -17.06
CA LEU A 296 -15.30 -20.09 -18.44
C LEU A 296 -14.45 -20.84 -19.47
N HIS A 297 -13.51 -21.69 -19.03
CA HIS A 297 -12.56 -22.43 -19.88
C HIS A 297 -11.79 -21.51 -20.85
N ARG A 298 -11.41 -20.30 -20.37
CA ARG A 298 -10.62 -19.34 -21.13
C ARG A 298 -9.25 -19.19 -20.52
N ASP A 299 -8.21 -19.10 -21.36
CA ASP A 299 -6.86 -18.80 -20.92
C ASP A 299 -6.82 -17.41 -20.28
N ALA A 300 -6.32 -17.34 -19.05
CA ALA A 300 -6.14 -16.08 -18.34
C ALA A 300 -4.90 -15.33 -18.86
N ASP A 301 -5.11 -14.15 -19.43
CA ASP A 301 -4.03 -13.21 -19.76
C ASP A 301 -3.85 -12.23 -18.59
N SER A 302 -2.70 -12.32 -17.90
CA SER A 302 -2.42 -11.53 -16.69
C SER A 302 -2.50 -10.02 -16.92
N ILE A 303 -2.08 -9.51 -18.09
CA ILE A 303 -2.17 -8.07 -18.39
C ILE A 303 -3.63 -7.67 -18.61
N ASN A 304 -4.44 -8.55 -19.17
CA ASN A 304 -5.88 -8.31 -19.34
C ASN A 304 -6.59 -8.33 -17.97
N SER A 305 -6.17 -9.20 -17.06
CA SER A 305 -6.68 -9.25 -15.67
C SER A 305 -6.36 -7.98 -14.88
N ILE A 306 -5.17 -7.38 -15.08
CA ILE A 306 -4.85 -6.05 -14.53
C ILE A 306 -5.86 -5.00 -15.03
N GLY A 307 -6.16 -5.00 -16.33
CA GLY A 307 -7.13 -4.09 -16.92
C GLY A 307 -8.53 -4.25 -16.33
N VAL A 308 -8.98 -5.48 -16.07
CA VAL A 308 -10.25 -5.77 -15.38
C VAL A 308 -10.22 -5.18 -13.97
N ALA A 309 -9.15 -5.44 -13.22
CA ALA A 309 -9.01 -4.93 -11.85
C ALA A 309 -9.02 -3.40 -11.79
N ILE A 310 -8.26 -2.74 -12.67
CA ILE A 310 -8.24 -1.27 -12.76
C ILE A 310 -9.65 -0.73 -13.05
N THR A 311 -10.33 -1.30 -14.05
CA THR A 311 -11.68 -0.87 -14.43
C THR A 311 -12.65 -1.02 -13.26
N PHE A 312 -12.63 -2.17 -12.58
CA PHE A 312 -13.51 -2.45 -11.44
C PHE A 312 -13.26 -1.48 -10.28
N ILE A 313 -12.01 -1.27 -9.90
CA ILE A 313 -11.62 -0.39 -8.79
C ILE A 313 -12.02 1.06 -9.07
N LEU A 314 -11.71 1.57 -10.28
CA LEU A 314 -11.99 2.96 -10.62
C LEU A 314 -13.48 3.28 -10.78
N ILE A 315 -14.31 2.27 -11.07
CA ILE A 315 -15.77 2.44 -11.09
C ILE A 315 -16.31 2.51 -9.65
N ILE A 316 -15.79 1.68 -8.73
CA ILE A 316 -16.25 1.66 -7.33
C ILE A 316 -15.72 2.87 -6.59
N ASN A 317 -14.42 3.10 -6.66
CA ASN A 317 -13.76 4.22 -5.98
C ASN A 317 -12.94 5.05 -6.99
N PRO A 318 -13.49 6.15 -7.51
CA PRO A 318 -12.79 7.01 -8.45
C PRO A 318 -11.52 7.67 -7.89
N TYR A 319 -11.42 7.84 -6.56
CA TYR A 319 -10.24 8.38 -5.89
C TYR A 319 -9.13 7.33 -5.65
N ALA A 320 -9.34 6.07 -6.03
CA ALA A 320 -8.33 5.03 -5.85
C ALA A 320 -6.97 5.34 -6.51
N THR A 321 -6.94 6.19 -7.55
CA THR A 321 -5.68 6.66 -8.19
C THR A 321 -4.81 7.51 -7.28
N LEU A 322 -5.33 8.07 -6.20
CA LEU A 322 -4.54 8.75 -5.18
C LEU A 322 -3.73 7.77 -4.33
N SER A 323 -4.17 6.50 -4.25
CA SER A 323 -3.51 5.46 -3.46
C SER A 323 -2.13 5.12 -3.99
N THR A 324 -1.10 5.35 -3.18
CA THR A 324 0.27 4.88 -3.43
C THR A 324 0.31 3.37 -3.65
N ALA A 325 -0.47 2.62 -2.88
CA ALA A 325 -0.55 1.17 -2.96
C ALA A 325 -1.14 0.67 -4.29
N LEU A 326 -2.06 1.40 -4.94
CA LEU A 326 -2.55 1.07 -6.29
C LEU A 326 -1.41 1.11 -7.31
N TRP A 327 -0.62 2.17 -7.29
CA TRP A 327 0.50 2.36 -8.19
C TRP A 327 1.57 1.29 -8.00
N PHE A 328 1.94 1.00 -6.75
CA PHE A 328 2.88 -0.08 -6.47
C PHE A 328 2.41 -1.41 -7.05
N THR A 329 1.14 -1.77 -6.88
CA THR A 329 0.62 -3.05 -7.40
C THR A 329 0.61 -3.12 -8.92
N ILE A 330 0.12 -2.07 -9.60
CA ILE A 330 0.06 -2.04 -11.07
C ILE A 330 1.47 -2.09 -11.65
N LEU A 331 2.36 -1.22 -11.18
CA LEU A 331 3.70 -1.08 -11.73
C LEU A 331 4.58 -2.29 -11.42
N SER A 332 4.54 -2.83 -10.19
CA SER A 332 5.28 -4.05 -9.85
C SER A 332 4.81 -5.24 -10.69
N THR A 333 3.50 -5.43 -10.84
CA THR A 333 2.96 -6.52 -11.67
C THR A 333 3.37 -6.34 -13.14
N LEU A 334 3.33 -5.12 -13.67
CA LEU A 334 3.83 -4.84 -15.03
C LEU A 334 5.35 -5.13 -15.15
N GLY A 335 6.13 -4.77 -14.14
CA GLY A 335 7.56 -5.06 -14.08
C GLY A 335 7.83 -6.57 -14.16
N ILE A 336 7.09 -7.37 -13.38
CA ILE A 336 7.20 -8.83 -13.40
C ILE A 336 6.80 -9.39 -14.76
N LEU A 337 5.63 -9.01 -15.28
CA LEU A 337 5.08 -9.58 -16.51
C LEU A 337 5.85 -9.18 -17.77
N THR A 338 6.48 -8.02 -17.77
CA THR A 338 7.18 -7.49 -18.97
C THR A 338 8.68 -7.69 -18.88
N LEU A 339 9.34 -7.18 -17.84
CA LEU A 339 10.80 -7.20 -17.74
C LEU A 339 11.30 -8.52 -17.13
N ALA A 340 10.82 -8.91 -15.95
CA ALA A 340 11.32 -10.09 -15.26
C ALA A 340 11.08 -11.37 -16.07
N ASN A 341 9.84 -11.61 -16.53
CA ASN A 341 9.52 -12.82 -17.30
C ASN A 341 10.34 -12.93 -18.60
N ASN A 342 10.57 -11.79 -19.29
CA ASN A 342 11.39 -11.79 -20.49
C ASN A 342 12.87 -12.11 -20.20
N LEU A 343 13.43 -11.60 -19.09
CA LEU A 343 14.80 -11.88 -18.67
C LEU A 343 14.95 -13.34 -18.24
N ILE A 344 14.05 -13.83 -17.39
CA ILE A 344 14.04 -15.23 -16.93
C ILE A 344 13.90 -16.20 -18.12
N PHE A 345 13.00 -15.91 -19.05
CA PHE A 345 12.83 -16.73 -20.26
C PHE A 345 14.11 -16.78 -21.11
N LYS A 346 14.77 -15.62 -21.32
CA LYS A 346 16.03 -15.57 -22.06
C LYS A 346 17.14 -16.36 -21.37
N LEU A 347 17.25 -16.30 -20.04
CA LEU A 347 18.24 -17.06 -19.29
C LEU A 347 17.95 -18.56 -19.35
N LYS A 348 16.69 -18.98 -19.24
CA LYS A 348 16.27 -20.38 -19.36
C LYS A 348 16.56 -20.97 -20.75
N THR A 349 16.37 -20.18 -21.81
CA THR A 349 16.53 -20.65 -23.19
C THR A 349 17.95 -20.55 -23.70
N SER A 350 18.84 -19.83 -23.01
CA SER A 350 20.23 -19.65 -23.42
C SER A 350 21.10 -20.88 -23.07
N PRO A 351 21.80 -21.48 -24.02
CA PRO A 351 22.70 -22.62 -23.76
C PRO A 351 23.78 -22.29 -22.72
N LYS A 352 24.26 -21.04 -22.71
CA LYS A 352 25.32 -20.56 -21.82
C LYS A 352 24.94 -20.68 -20.33
N TYR A 353 23.67 -20.47 -20.00
CA TYR A 353 23.17 -20.42 -18.59
C TYR A 353 22.41 -21.69 -18.21
N LYS A 354 22.33 -22.69 -19.09
CA LYS A 354 21.55 -23.92 -18.87
C LYS A 354 21.91 -24.64 -17.57
N LYS A 355 23.20 -24.83 -17.30
CA LYS A 355 23.66 -25.49 -16.05
C LYS A 355 23.23 -24.70 -14.80
N VAL A 356 23.34 -23.37 -14.82
CA VAL A 356 22.95 -22.50 -13.71
C VAL A 356 21.44 -22.54 -13.48
N MET A 357 20.66 -22.51 -14.56
CA MET A 357 19.19 -22.55 -14.50
C MET A 357 18.62 -23.92 -14.14
N GLN A 358 19.40 -24.99 -14.23
CA GLN A 358 19.02 -26.34 -13.77
C GLN A 358 19.26 -26.56 -12.27
N ASN A 359 20.14 -25.77 -11.65
CA ASN A 359 20.33 -25.79 -10.20
C ASN A 359 19.17 -25.04 -9.52
N SER A 360 18.39 -25.74 -8.70
CA SER A 360 17.19 -25.18 -8.05
C SER A 360 17.48 -23.95 -7.20
N THR A 361 18.56 -23.99 -6.41
CA THR A 361 18.94 -22.88 -5.52
C THR A 361 19.40 -21.66 -6.32
N LEU A 362 20.28 -21.85 -7.31
CA LEU A 362 20.75 -20.75 -8.16
C LEU A 362 19.60 -20.17 -9.00
N TYR A 363 18.73 -21.01 -9.52
CA TYR A 363 17.53 -20.57 -10.23
C TYR A 363 16.65 -19.69 -9.33
N PHE A 364 16.38 -20.13 -8.11
CA PHE A 364 15.61 -19.38 -7.14
C PHE A 364 16.25 -18.01 -6.85
N LEU A 365 17.52 -17.96 -6.46
CA LEU A 365 18.24 -16.71 -6.17
C LEU A 365 18.21 -15.73 -7.34
N ILE A 366 18.56 -16.20 -8.54
CA ILE A 366 18.61 -15.36 -9.74
C ILE A 366 17.22 -14.85 -10.12
N THR A 367 16.18 -15.68 -10.03
CA THR A 367 14.81 -15.23 -10.35
C THR A 367 14.29 -14.23 -9.34
N THR A 368 14.55 -14.40 -8.05
CA THR A 368 14.16 -13.43 -7.02
C THR A 368 14.84 -12.08 -7.21
N ILE A 369 16.14 -12.08 -7.48
CA ILE A 369 16.90 -10.84 -7.79
C ILE A 369 16.33 -10.15 -9.04
N ILE A 370 16.09 -10.88 -10.12
CA ILE A 370 15.53 -10.32 -11.36
C ILE A 370 14.13 -9.73 -11.11
N ILE A 371 13.29 -10.41 -10.35
CA ILE A 371 11.95 -9.93 -9.99
C ILE A 371 12.08 -8.66 -9.16
N SER A 372 12.90 -8.64 -8.10
CA SER A 372 13.08 -7.48 -7.24
C SER A 372 13.60 -6.26 -8.02
N ILE A 373 14.63 -6.41 -8.84
CA ILE A 373 15.16 -5.32 -9.67
C ILE A 373 14.09 -4.84 -10.68
N SER A 374 13.38 -5.77 -11.32
CA SER A 374 12.36 -5.40 -12.31
C SER A 374 11.18 -4.65 -11.68
N THR A 375 10.75 -5.05 -10.49
CA THR A 375 9.70 -4.34 -9.74
C THR A 375 10.19 -2.96 -9.30
N THR A 376 11.39 -2.84 -8.75
CA THR A 376 11.98 -1.57 -8.31
C THR A 376 12.10 -0.56 -9.46
N ILE A 377 12.57 -1.00 -10.64
CA ILE A 377 12.67 -0.12 -11.83
C ILE A 377 11.29 0.43 -12.22
N PHE A 378 10.25 -0.41 -12.21
CA PHE A 378 8.91 0.03 -12.57
C PHE A 378 8.26 0.90 -11.49
N THR A 379 8.53 0.64 -10.22
CA THR A 379 7.97 1.41 -9.09
C THR A 379 8.77 2.67 -8.73
N LEU A 380 9.95 2.86 -9.34
CA LEU A 380 10.78 4.05 -9.12
C LEU A 380 10.00 5.38 -9.22
N PRO A 381 9.08 5.61 -10.18
CA PRO A 381 8.28 6.83 -10.22
C PRO A 381 7.47 7.09 -8.94
N VAL A 382 6.97 6.01 -8.30
CA VAL A 382 6.19 6.13 -7.07
C VAL A 382 7.09 6.51 -5.90
N PHE A 383 8.27 5.90 -5.80
CA PHE A 383 9.26 6.26 -4.79
C PHE A 383 9.65 7.74 -4.90
N VAL A 384 9.92 8.23 -6.11
CA VAL A 384 10.32 9.62 -6.33
C VAL A 384 9.19 10.62 -6.04
N ILE A 385 7.96 10.30 -6.45
CA ILE A 385 6.84 11.28 -6.38
C ILE A 385 6.16 11.27 -5.01
N LYS A 386 6.06 10.11 -4.36
CA LYS A 386 5.20 9.93 -3.17
C LYS A 386 5.97 9.65 -1.87
N ILE A 387 7.14 9.02 -1.94
CA ILE A 387 7.85 8.53 -0.73
C ILE A 387 9.11 9.32 -0.48
N GLY A 388 9.91 9.61 -1.50
CA GLY A 388 11.19 10.30 -1.38
C GLY A 388 12.36 9.41 -0.98
N LEU A 389 12.14 8.15 -0.64
CA LEU A 389 13.16 7.20 -0.18
C LEU A 389 13.08 5.88 -0.95
N LEU A 390 14.17 5.44 -1.54
CA LEU A 390 14.28 4.19 -2.31
C LEU A 390 15.08 3.14 -1.53
N PRO A 391 14.48 2.01 -1.11
CA PRO A 391 15.21 0.96 -0.41
C PRO A 391 16.05 0.14 -1.39
N ILE A 392 17.36 0.38 -1.41
CA ILE A 392 18.30 -0.32 -2.32
C ILE A 392 18.46 -1.78 -1.90
N VAL A 393 18.42 -2.06 -0.60
CA VAL A 393 18.62 -3.42 -0.06
C VAL A 393 17.44 -4.36 -0.30
N SER A 394 16.34 -3.88 -0.85
CA SER A 394 15.11 -4.67 -1.04
C SER A 394 15.33 -5.99 -1.79
N PHE A 395 16.31 -6.07 -2.70
CA PHE A 395 16.62 -7.32 -3.41
C PHE A 395 17.23 -8.39 -2.48
N ILE A 396 18.02 -7.99 -1.46
CA ILE A 396 18.57 -8.90 -0.45
C ILE A 396 17.46 -9.29 0.54
N SER A 397 16.74 -8.30 1.05
CA SER A 397 15.68 -8.50 2.02
C SER A 397 14.59 -9.42 1.48
N ASN A 398 14.20 -9.27 0.22
CA ASN A 398 13.19 -10.10 -0.42
C ASN A 398 13.59 -11.57 -0.53
N ILE A 399 14.89 -11.88 -0.74
CA ILE A 399 15.37 -13.27 -0.80
C ILE A 399 15.13 -14.00 0.51
N VAL A 400 15.29 -13.30 1.63
CA VAL A 400 15.18 -13.90 2.97
C VAL A 400 13.76 -13.80 3.51
N MET A 401 13.16 -12.60 3.44
CA MET A 401 11.95 -12.31 4.19
C MET A 401 10.67 -12.85 3.54
N ILE A 402 10.58 -12.90 2.19
CA ILE A 402 9.35 -13.36 1.51
C ILE A 402 9.05 -14.83 1.82
N ASP A 403 10.06 -15.70 1.73
CA ASP A 403 9.85 -17.13 1.97
C ASP A 403 9.57 -17.42 3.44
N LEU A 404 10.23 -16.71 4.35
CA LEU A 404 9.96 -16.83 5.78
C LEU A 404 8.57 -16.32 6.13
N ALA A 405 8.10 -15.23 5.54
CA ALA A 405 6.73 -14.74 5.72
C ALA A 405 5.69 -15.76 5.22
N LEU A 406 5.94 -16.39 4.05
CA LEU A 406 5.09 -17.48 3.56
C LEU A 406 5.08 -18.68 4.50
N ALA A 407 6.25 -19.09 4.97
CA ALA A 407 6.37 -20.20 5.93
C ALA A 407 5.61 -19.88 7.23
N LEU A 408 5.77 -18.67 7.76
CA LEU A 408 5.05 -18.16 8.93
C LEU A 408 3.54 -18.34 8.76
N MET A 409 2.99 -17.84 7.64
CA MET A 409 1.56 -17.93 7.38
C MET A 409 1.05 -19.37 7.33
N ILE A 410 1.77 -20.25 6.65
CA ILE A 410 1.38 -21.67 6.53
C ILE A 410 1.43 -22.34 7.91
N LEU A 411 2.52 -22.14 8.65
CA LEU A 411 2.71 -22.76 9.97
C LEU A 411 1.68 -22.24 10.98
N ALA A 412 1.35 -20.96 10.95
CA ALA A 412 0.31 -20.39 11.82
C ALA A 412 -1.06 -21.01 11.55
N VAL A 413 -1.43 -21.20 10.28
CA VAL A 413 -2.69 -21.88 9.93
C VAL A 413 -2.72 -23.32 10.42
N VAL A 414 -1.61 -24.04 10.27
CA VAL A 414 -1.48 -25.41 10.79
C VAL A 414 -1.58 -25.41 12.32
N GLY A 415 -0.93 -24.46 13.00
CA GLY A 415 -1.02 -24.27 14.44
C GLY A 415 -2.45 -24.04 14.91
N VAL A 416 -3.18 -23.12 14.25
CA VAL A 416 -4.61 -22.87 14.53
C VAL A 416 -5.44 -24.14 14.31
N ALA A 417 -5.19 -24.90 13.24
CA ALA A 417 -5.92 -26.13 12.99
C ALA A 417 -5.71 -27.17 14.10
N PHE A 418 -4.49 -27.32 14.62
CA PHE A 418 -4.22 -28.21 15.77
C PHE A 418 -4.83 -27.67 17.07
N HIS A 419 -4.82 -26.38 17.29
CA HIS A 419 -5.49 -25.76 18.44
C HIS A 419 -7.00 -26.09 18.44
N LEU A 420 -7.67 -25.97 17.28
CA LEU A 420 -9.09 -26.32 17.13
C LEU A 420 -9.42 -27.78 17.39
N THR A 421 -8.48 -28.70 17.13
CA THR A 421 -8.68 -30.12 17.42
C THR A 421 -8.40 -30.48 18.88
N GLY A 422 -8.02 -29.50 19.73
CA GLY A 422 -7.65 -29.71 21.13
C GLY A 422 -6.22 -30.26 21.33
N LEU A 423 -5.44 -30.42 20.26
CA LEU A 423 -4.05 -30.86 20.32
C LEU A 423 -3.11 -29.67 20.60
N THR A 424 -3.33 -29.01 21.74
CA THR A 424 -2.66 -27.73 22.12
C THR A 424 -1.14 -27.86 22.17
N PHE A 425 -0.61 -29.00 22.62
CA PHE A 425 0.83 -29.25 22.64
C PHE A 425 1.45 -29.22 21.23
N ILE A 426 0.75 -29.78 20.23
CA ILE A 426 1.24 -29.71 18.83
C ILE A 426 1.11 -28.28 18.29
N ALA A 427 0.00 -27.59 18.59
CA ALA A 427 -0.19 -26.20 18.23
C ALA A 427 0.94 -25.30 18.77
N GLU A 428 1.35 -25.51 20.03
CA GLU A 428 2.45 -24.79 20.68
C GLU A 428 3.76 -24.92 19.90
N ILE A 429 4.12 -26.13 19.43
CA ILE A 429 5.33 -26.33 18.63
C ILE A 429 5.30 -25.45 17.36
N PHE A 430 4.15 -25.41 16.66
CA PHE A 430 4.01 -24.58 15.46
C PHE A 430 4.11 -23.10 15.80
N PHE A 431 3.46 -22.64 16.85
CA PHE A 431 3.47 -21.23 17.23
C PHE A 431 4.84 -20.77 17.77
N VAL A 432 5.61 -21.64 18.45
CA VAL A 432 7.01 -21.34 18.81
C VAL A 432 7.85 -21.07 17.56
N VAL A 433 7.68 -21.87 16.50
CA VAL A 433 8.39 -21.62 15.22
C VAL A 433 7.89 -20.34 14.56
N VAL A 434 6.58 -20.07 14.56
CA VAL A 434 5.99 -18.80 14.05
C VAL A 434 6.56 -17.61 14.79
N GLY A 435 6.63 -17.64 16.12
CA GLY A 435 7.22 -16.59 16.96
C GLY A 435 8.71 -16.37 16.67
N ALA A 436 9.46 -17.46 16.51
CA ALA A 436 10.88 -17.38 16.14
C ALA A 436 11.08 -16.74 14.76
N ILE A 437 10.25 -17.08 13.76
CA ILE A 437 10.29 -16.45 12.43
C ILE A 437 9.91 -14.98 12.53
N SER A 438 8.84 -14.62 13.23
CA SER A 438 8.41 -13.23 13.42
C SER A 438 9.52 -12.37 14.04
N ASN A 439 10.13 -12.89 15.12
CA ASN A 439 11.23 -12.19 15.79
C ASN A 439 12.46 -12.06 14.88
N PHE A 440 12.79 -13.09 14.12
CA PHE A 440 13.87 -13.02 13.13
C PHE A 440 13.58 -11.95 12.08
N LEU A 441 12.37 -11.90 11.52
CA LEU A 441 11.96 -10.89 10.53
C LEU A 441 12.10 -9.46 11.09
N LYS A 442 11.70 -9.26 12.36
CA LYS A 442 11.86 -7.97 13.06
C LYS A 442 13.34 -7.57 13.16
N ILE A 443 14.18 -8.46 13.72
CA ILE A 443 15.60 -8.18 13.92
C ILE A 443 16.31 -7.95 12.57
N PHE A 444 16.01 -8.77 11.58
CA PHE A 444 16.61 -8.66 10.25
C PHE A 444 16.21 -7.35 9.56
N ALA A 445 14.93 -6.95 9.64
CA ALA A 445 14.46 -5.68 9.12
C ALA A 445 15.16 -4.49 9.79
N LYS A 446 15.33 -4.53 11.13
CA LYS A 446 16.06 -3.51 11.89
C LYS A 446 17.52 -3.42 11.44
N GLN A 447 18.25 -4.54 11.46
CA GLN A 447 19.68 -4.56 11.15
C GLN A 447 19.98 -4.10 9.72
N ILE A 448 19.21 -4.61 8.75
CA ILE A 448 19.42 -4.29 7.34
C ILE A 448 18.87 -2.91 6.99
N GLY A 449 17.76 -2.51 7.62
CA GLY A 449 17.11 -1.22 7.40
C GLY A 449 17.94 -0.04 7.92
N LEU A 450 18.55 -0.18 9.07
CA LEU A 450 19.38 0.88 9.68
C LEU A 450 20.77 1.00 9.05
N ALA A 451 21.22 0.06 8.21
CA ALA A 451 22.47 0.22 7.49
C ALA A 451 22.45 1.49 6.61
N GLU A 452 23.50 2.31 6.66
CA GLU A 452 23.59 3.59 5.93
C GLU A 452 23.32 3.44 4.42
N TRP A 453 23.80 2.34 3.83
CA TRP A 453 23.65 2.02 2.41
C TRP A 453 22.30 1.36 2.05
N SER A 454 21.40 1.14 3.01
CA SER A 454 20.16 0.42 2.76
C SER A 454 19.17 1.19 1.89
N THR A 455 19.20 2.49 1.96
CA THR A 455 18.27 3.39 1.26
C THR A 455 19.00 4.48 0.50
N LEU A 456 18.32 5.05 -0.51
CA LEU A 456 18.78 6.21 -1.26
C LEU A 456 17.66 7.26 -1.21
N SER A 457 17.98 8.48 -0.77
CA SER A 457 17.07 9.61 -0.90
C SER A 457 16.85 9.94 -2.38
N VAL A 458 15.59 9.97 -2.79
CA VAL A 458 15.15 10.34 -4.15
C VAL A 458 14.21 11.54 -4.12
N SER A 459 14.27 12.34 -3.06
CA SER A 459 13.43 13.53 -2.84
C SER A 459 13.79 14.70 -3.75
N HIS A 460 15.00 14.73 -4.30
CA HIS A 460 15.46 15.82 -5.16
C HIS A 460 14.67 15.91 -6.47
N LYS A 461 14.33 17.12 -6.90
CA LYS A 461 13.64 17.42 -8.17
C LYS A 461 14.32 16.81 -9.42
N TYR A 462 15.64 16.58 -9.37
CA TYR A 462 16.38 15.97 -10.48
C TYR A 462 15.92 14.56 -10.80
N TYR A 463 15.48 13.79 -9.82
CA TYR A 463 14.91 12.46 -10.04
C TYR A 463 13.57 12.52 -10.79
N ALA A 464 12.73 13.53 -10.49
CA ALA A 464 11.49 13.73 -11.25
C ALA A 464 11.79 14.08 -12.71
N TYR A 465 12.76 14.95 -12.97
CA TYR A 465 13.21 15.26 -14.34
C TYR A 465 13.77 14.03 -15.05
N PHE A 466 14.53 13.20 -14.32
CA PHE A 466 15.03 11.93 -14.86
C PHE A 466 13.90 10.99 -15.28
N ILE A 467 12.82 10.87 -14.52
CA ILE A 467 11.68 10.01 -14.86
C ILE A 467 11.01 10.50 -16.14
N VAL A 468 10.76 11.81 -16.26
CA VAL A 468 10.19 12.39 -17.49
C VAL A 468 11.11 12.12 -18.68
N PHE A 469 12.41 12.37 -18.54
CA PHE A 469 13.40 12.09 -19.57
C PHE A 469 13.42 10.61 -19.96
N ALA A 470 13.42 9.71 -19.00
CA ALA A 470 13.40 8.26 -19.22
C ALA A 470 12.16 7.82 -19.99
N LEU A 471 10.98 8.33 -19.62
CA LEU A 471 9.73 8.05 -20.34
C LEU A 471 9.79 8.50 -21.79
N VAL A 472 10.27 9.73 -22.04
CA VAL A 472 10.44 10.26 -23.40
C VAL A 472 11.40 9.41 -24.21
N CYS A 473 12.57 9.04 -23.65
CA CYS A 473 13.55 8.21 -24.33
C CYS A 473 13.00 6.83 -24.71
N VAL A 474 12.25 6.18 -23.80
CA VAL A 474 11.62 4.88 -24.04
C VAL A 474 10.53 4.98 -25.11
N LEU A 475 9.70 6.03 -25.07
CA LEU A 475 8.67 6.28 -26.09
C LEU A 475 9.29 6.49 -27.48
N VAL A 476 10.31 7.33 -27.58
CA VAL A 476 11.04 7.58 -28.83
C VAL A 476 11.68 6.30 -29.34
N ALA A 477 12.42 5.57 -28.50
CA ALA A 477 13.03 4.30 -28.89
C ALA A 477 12.00 3.25 -29.35
N SER A 478 10.80 3.26 -28.77
CA SER A 478 9.72 2.34 -29.12
C SER A 478 9.07 2.65 -30.46
N ALA A 479 9.12 3.91 -30.91
CA ALA A 479 8.57 4.36 -32.19
C ALA A 479 9.38 3.83 -33.40
N PHE A 480 10.68 3.60 -33.23
CA PHE A 480 11.54 3.10 -34.30
C PHE A 480 11.44 1.57 -34.49
N LYS A 481 10.46 1.11 -35.26
CA LYS A 481 10.18 -0.33 -35.44
C LYS A 481 11.41 -1.16 -35.90
N LYS A 482 12.21 -0.65 -36.85
CA LYS A 482 13.34 -1.37 -37.45
C LYS A 482 14.51 -1.63 -36.48
N HIS A 483 14.83 -0.67 -35.61
CA HIS A 483 15.96 -0.71 -34.67
C HIS A 483 15.57 -0.79 -33.21
N ARG A 484 14.27 -1.03 -32.91
CA ARG A 484 13.68 -0.99 -31.60
C ARG A 484 14.48 -1.73 -30.52
N LYS A 485 14.90 -2.96 -30.79
CA LYS A 485 15.63 -3.77 -29.80
C LYS A 485 17.00 -3.19 -29.43
N ILE A 486 17.73 -2.67 -30.41
CA ILE A 486 19.05 -2.07 -30.20
C ILE A 486 18.87 -0.74 -29.46
N LEU A 487 17.97 0.13 -29.93
CA LEU A 487 17.69 1.41 -29.33
C LEU A 487 17.23 1.28 -27.87
N LEU A 488 16.32 0.37 -27.56
CA LEU A 488 15.87 0.14 -26.18
C LEU A 488 17.01 -0.34 -25.28
N LYS A 489 17.91 -1.22 -25.80
CA LYS A 489 19.09 -1.66 -25.05
C LYS A 489 20.05 -0.50 -24.79
N THR A 490 20.34 0.32 -25.80
CA THR A 490 21.24 1.48 -25.67
C THR A 490 20.64 2.51 -24.72
N VAL A 491 19.35 2.83 -24.88
CA VAL A 491 18.62 3.74 -23.98
C VAL A 491 18.64 3.24 -22.54
N SER A 492 18.42 1.95 -22.30
CA SER A 492 18.45 1.42 -20.91
C SER A 492 19.84 1.57 -20.27
N VAL A 493 20.92 1.35 -21.02
CA VAL A 493 22.29 1.57 -20.49
C VAL A 493 22.53 3.05 -20.20
N ILE A 494 22.16 3.95 -21.13
CA ILE A 494 22.29 5.39 -20.92
C ILE A 494 21.50 5.83 -19.68
N LEU A 495 20.25 5.40 -19.56
CA LEU A 495 19.41 5.75 -18.40
C LEU A 495 20.00 5.23 -17.09
N SER A 496 20.57 4.03 -17.07
CA SER A 496 21.24 3.52 -15.86
C SER A 496 22.44 4.38 -15.46
N VAL A 497 23.27 4.79 -16.43
CA VAL A 497 24.41 5.67 -16.17
C VAL A 497 23.94 7.04 -15.67
N VAL A 498 22.95 7.63 -16.33
CA VAL A 498 22.39 8.93 -15.93
C VAL A 498 21.78 8.87 -14.53
N PHE A 499 21.09 7.78 -14.19
CA PHE A 499 20.56 7.59 -12.83
C PHE A 499 21.66 7.57 -11.77
N VAL A 500 22.74 6.80 -12.02
CA VAL A 500 23.88 6.73 -11.09
C VAL A 500 24.54 8.11 -10.95
N LEU A 501 24.72 8.85 -12.04
CA LEU A 501 25.29 10.20 -11.99
C LEU A 501 24.42 11.16 -11.19
N ILE A 502 23.10 11.12 -11.36
CA ILE A 502 22.17 11.95 -10.58
C ILE A 502 22.23 11.54 -9.11
N ALA A 503 22.20 10.24 -8.82
CA ALA A 503 22.27 9.75 -7.45
C ALA A 503 23.57 10.22 -6.75
N THR A 504 24.72 10.03 -7.40
CA THR A 504 26.00 10.50 -6.88
C THR A 504 26.02 12.03 -6.67
N TYR A 505 25.51 12.79 -7.66
CA TYR A 505 25.44 14.24 -7.56
C TYR A 505 24.57 14.69 -6.39
N CYS A 506 23.36 14.14 -6.24
CA CYS A 506 22.45 14.49 -5.14
C CYS A 506 23.05 14.15 -3.78
N THR A 507 23.62 12.94 -3.63
CA THR A 507 24.25 12.54 -2.36
C THR A 507 25.41 13.45 -1.98
N VAL A 508 26.29 13.80 -2.94
CA VAL A 508 27.41 14.73 -2.70
C VAL A 508 26.91 16.14 -2.43
N TYR A 509 25.85 16.58 -3.11
CA TYR A 509 25.22 17.87 -2.87
C TYR A 509 24.64 17.96 -1.47
N ASP A 510 23.84 16.97 -1.03
CA ASP A 510 23.25 16.93 0.31
C ASP A 510 24.34 16.90 1.40
N TYR A 511 25.38 16.11 1.20
CA TYR A 511 26.52 16.04 2.13
C TYR A 511 27.24 17.39 2.31
N ASN A 512 27.43 18.14 1.22
CA ASN A 512 28.20 19.40 1.24
C ASN A 512 27.36 20.64 1.55
N THR A 513 26.01 20.54 1.46
CA THR A 513 25.14 21.71 1.60
C THR A 513 24.40 21.62 2.94
N PRO A 514 24.72 22.51 3.90
CA PRO A 514 23.98 22.52 5.16
C PRO A 514 22.51 22.90 4.90
N SER A 515 21.60 22.21 5.57
CA SER A 515 20.17 22.50 5.51
C SER A 515 19.60 22.71 6.91
N VAL A 516 18.68 23.66 7.02
CA VAL A 516 17.90 23.90 8.22
C VAL A 516 16.44 23.79 7.85
N ASN A 517 15.78 22.79 8.41
CA ASN A 517 14.35 22.56 8.22
C ASN A 517 13.63 22.97 9.51
N VAL A 518 12.54 23.71 9.36
CA VAL A 518 11.74 24.22 10.48
C VAL A 518 10.35 23.63 10.41
N ILE A 519 9.94 22.95 11.47
CA ILE A 519 8.56 22.50 11.64
C ILE A 519 7.91 23.47 12.62
N CYS A 520 6.96 24.28 12.11
CA CYS A 520 6.24 25.24 12.93
C CYS A 520 5.17 24.54 13.75
N ARG A 521 5.11 24.84 15.05
CA ARG A 521 4.07 24.42 15.99
C ARG A 521 3.65 25.60 16.86
N ASP A 522 2.57 25.46 17.61
CA ASP A 522 2.03 26.53 18.48
C ASP A 522 2.96 26.89 19.65
N THR A 523 3.86 25.98 20.03
CA THR A 523 4.95 26.18 21.00
C THR A 523 6.27 26.53 20.30
N ALA A 524 7.40 26.14 20.86
CA ALA A 524 8.70 26.34 20.23
C ALA A 524 8.86 25.54 18.92
N PRO A 525 9.38 26.13 17.85
CA PRO A 525 9.58 25.43 16.58
C PRO A 525 10.60 24.29 16.72
N ILE A 526 10.38 23.23 15.96
CA ILE A 526 11.34 22.14 15.84
C ILE A 526 12.30 22.49 14.72
N LEU A 527 13.60 22.47 15.01
CA LEU A 527 14.65 22.72 14.03
C LEU A 527 15.42 21.42 13.77
N VAL A 528 15.55 21.06 12.50
CA VAL A 528 16.38 19.95 12.06
C VAL A 528 17.52 20.53 11.22
N VAL A 529 18.74 20.46 11.75
CA VAL A 529 19.95 20.96 11.11
C VAL A 529 20.76 19.80 10.61
N ASN A 530 20.97 19.71 9.30
CA ASN A 530 21.81 18.68 8.68
C ASN A 530 23.02 19.33 8.01
N SER A 531 24.19 18.82 8.28
CA SER A 531 25.43 19.28 7.66
C SER A 531 26.50 18.19 7.68
N LYS A 532 27.08 17.89 6.52
CA LYS A 532 28.18 16.92 6.37
C LYS A 532 27.88 15.52 6.95
N GLY A 533 26.66 15.07 6.81
CA GLY A 533 26.22 13.77 7.34
C GLY A 533 26.00 13.76 8.85
N GLN A 534 25.94 14.94 9.48
CA GLN A 534 25.58 15.08 10.89
C GLN A 534 24.21 15.74 11.01
N SER A 535 23.38 15.23 11.91
CA SER A 535 22.04 15.74 12.18
C SER A 535 21.87 16.19 13.62
N ILE A 536 21.37 17.39 13.78
CA ILE A 536 21.06 17.99 15.09
C ILE A 536 19.58 18.32 15.11
N ILE A 537 18.88 17.83 16.12
CA ILE A 537 17.47 18.16 16.35
C ILE A 537 17.37 19.07 17.55
N ILE A 538 16.70 20.21 17.38
CA ILE A 538 16.43 21.16 18.47
C ILE A 538 14.92 21.13 18.72
N ASN A 539 14.53 20.96 19.97
CA ASN A 539 13.15 20.78 20.42
C ASN A 539 12.46 19.61 19.69
N PRO A 540 12.86 18.35 20.01
CA PRO A 540 12.27 17.19 19.38
C PRO A 540 10.73 17.26 19.47
N PRO A 541 10.03 16.83 18.43
CA PRO A 541 8.59 16.96 18.35
C PRO A 541 7.90 16.19 19.46
N THR A 542 6.70 16.63 19.81
CA THR A 542 5.67 15.73 20.34
C THR A 542 5.13 14.90 19.16
N THR A 543 4.46 13.83 19.45
CA THR A 543 3.94 12.82 18.53
C THR A 543 3.24 13.30 17.26
N GLU A 544 2.55 14.44 17.33
CA GLU A 544 1.83 15.02 16.21
C GLU A 544 2.76 15.34 15.02
N TYR A 545 3.99 15.76 15.30
CA TYR A 545 4.97 16.21 14.30
C TYR A 545 6.08 15.18 14.00
N GLU A 546 6.01 13.99 14.61
CA GLU A 546 7.01 12.93 14.42
C GLU A 546 7.13 12.52 12.95
N LYS A 547 6.01 12.37 12.26
CA LYS A 547 5.99 11.98 10.85
C LYS A 547 6.64 13.03 9.94
N ASP A 548 6.52 14.30 10.29
CA ASP A 548 7.19 15.37 9.55
C ASP A 548 8.70 15.37 9.82
N LEU A 549 9.11 15.10 11.06
CA LEU A 549 10.51 14.89 11.39
C LEU A 549 11.11 13.71 10.62
N ILE A 550 10.47 12.54 10.67
CA ILE A 550 10.91 11.35 9.93
C ILE A 550 10.99 11.63 8.43
N LYS A 551 10.04 12.38 7.88
CA LYS A 551 10.05 12.77 6.46
C LYS A 551 11.24 13.66 6.11
N ILE A 552 11.59 14.61 6.98
CA ILE A 552 12.75 15.48 6.80
C ILE A 552 14.05 14.67 6.88
N LEU A 553 14.23 13.84 7.90
CA LEU A 553 15.40 12.98 8.05
C LEU A 553 15.54 12.01 6.86
N ASN A 554 14.45 11.40 6.44
CA ASN A 554 14.42 10.54 5.25
C ASN A 554 14.77 11.30 3.96
N SER A 555 14.41 12.58 3.84
CA SER A 555 14.74 13.37 2.65
C SER A 555 16.25 13.60 2.50
N HIS A 556 16.98 13.59 3.61
CA HIS A 556 18.45 13.67 3.65
C HIS A 556 19.13 12.31 3.81
N ASN A 557 18.35 11.21 3.86
CA ASN A 557 18.83 9.84 4.12
C ASN A 557 19.53 9.67 5.46
N GLU A 558 19.21 10.53 6.44
CA GLU A 558 19.77 10.47 7.77
C GLU A 558 19.10 9.36 8.58
N LYS A 559 19.90 8.49 9.16
CA LYS A 559 19.47 7.38 10.03
C LYS A 559 20.11 7.43 11.40
N THR A 560 21.08 8.31 11.55
CA THR A 560 21.76 8.62 12.80
C THR A 560 21.39 10.03 13.21
N ILE A 561 21.18 10.24 14.48
CA ILE A 561 21.00 11.56 15.08
C ILE A 561 22.21 11.79 15.99
N ASP A 562 23.04 12.80 15.67
CA ASP A 562 24.26 13.06 16.43
C ASP A 562 23.96 13.77 17.74
N ASN A 563 23.07 14.75 17.71
CA ASN A 563 22.76 15.54 18.90
C ASN A 563 21.27 15.92 18.95
N ILE A 564 20.70 15.88 20.14
CA ILE A 564 19.38 16.41 20.44
C ILE A 564 19.52 17.51 21.49
N ILE A 565 18.94 18.68 21.21
CA ILE A 565 18.92 19.82 22.10
C ILE A 565 17.46 20.06 22.52
N VAL A 566 17.19 19.93 23.81
CA VAL A 566 15.85 20.18 24.37
C VAL A 566 15.90 21.54 25.08
N THR A 567 15.17 22.52 24.57
CA THR A 567 15.04 23.83 25.20
C THR A 567 13.79 23.95 26.07
N GLU A 568 12.76 23.14 25.77
CA GLU A 568 11.53 23.02 26.53
C GLU A 568 11.34 21.57 26.98
N ASN A 569 11.17 21.36 28.27
CA ASN A 569 10.88 20.05 28.84
C ASN A 569 9.38 19.91 29.13
N THR A 570 8.74 18.97 28.46
CA THR A 570 7.33 18.60 28.71
C THR A 570 7.26 17.24 29.38
N GLU A 571 6.13 16.90 30.00
CA GLU A 571 5.92 15.57 30.62
C GLU A 571 6.10 14.40 29.63
N TYR A 572 5.88 14.63 28.34
CA TYR A 572 5.99 13.62 27.27
C TYR A 572 7.41 13.53 26.66
N THR A 573 8.30 14.48 26.95
CA THR A 573 9.66 14.51 26.37
C THR A 573 10.46 13.22 26.60
N PRO A 574 10.47 12.61 27.82
CA PRO A 574 11.22 11.38 28.07
C PRO A 574 10.72 10.17 27.26
N SER A 575 9.42 9.99 27.16
CA SER A 575 8.80 8.89 26.41
C SER A 575 9.14 8.99 24.93
N TYR A 576 8.97 10.16 24.35
CA TYR A 576 9.27 10.43 22.96
C TYR A 576 10.76 10.28 22.63
N MET A 577 11.65 10.67 23.53
CA MET A 577 13.08 10.44 23.37
C MET A 577 13.41 8.95 23.27
N MET A 578 12.72 8.08 24.04
CA MET A 578 12.90 6.64 23.91
C MET A 578 12.48 6.12 22.54
N ASP A 579 11.37 6.62 21.98
CA ASP A 579 10.90 6.23 20.64
C ASP A 579 11.88 6.67 19.56
N LEU A 580 12.46 7.87 19.68
CA LEU A 580 13.54 8.31 18.78
C LEU A 580 14.77 7.40 18.88
N TYR A 581 15.15 6.97 20.10
CA TYR A 581 16.26 6.03 20.32
C TYR A 581 15.99 4.64 19.71
N GLU A 582 14.76 4.21 19.65
CA GLU A 582 14.38 2.96 18.98
C GLU A 582 14.36 3.08 17.45
N THR A 583 14.01 4.27 16.93
CA THR A 583 13.86 4.53 15.48
C THR A 583 15.17 4.83 14.77
N PHE A 584 16.05 5.57 15.42
CA PHE A 584 17.32 6.04 14.86
C PHE A 584 18.50 5.54 15.71
N SER A 585 19.66 5.37 15.08
CA SER A 585 20.90 5.13 15.81
C SER A 585 21.49 6.47 16.27
N PHE A 586 22.04 6.49 17.49
CA PHE A 586 22.70 7.66 18.06
C PHE A 586 24.20 7.41 18.18
N GLU A 587 25.02 8.39 17.79
CA GLU A 587 26.49 8.28 17.92
C GLU A 587 26.99 8.67 19.31
N ASN A 588 26.32 9.62 19.97
CA ASN A 588 26.66 10.08 21.31
C ASN A 588 25.44 10.13 22.21
N THR A 589 25.41 9.31 23.22
CA THR A 589 24.46 9.33 24.33
C THR A 589 25.08 10.03 25.54
#